data_3a9a55c470da960f7e08df1996c3ee8f
#
_entry.id   3a9a55c470da960f7e08df1996c3ee8f
#
_cell.length_a   1.000
_cell.length_b   1.000
_cell.length_c   1.000
_cell.angle_alpha   90.00
_cell.angle_beta   90.00
_cell.angle_gamma   90.00
#
_symmetry.space_group_name_H-M   'P 1'
#
loop_
_entity.id
_entity.type
_entity.pdbx_description
1 polymer ?
#
loop_
_entity_poly.entity_id
_entity_poly.type
_entity_poly.pdbx_seq_one_letter_code
_entity_poly.pdbx_strand_id
1 'polypeptide(L)'
;MFLTQSELGQALVKNAKVAFNEGMKMGPTGGRQIYNIKMVTDMITENDTHSYDSIARSTGEGGTYHTSVPVKGFRLIHRQGKFTDSFVTTKEMMMFDKYSVADTLKGIQGLGTSGAKRLELNLQLGIGMGAGASYQDMDGNTVSTLGADGQNAFSATKTTKAGIAYSNLQAIAFGLAGLEAHQNLFRRMVNHSGRQVKVIPTHIYHTRTPSLVNTIEEFLNSRGNVGSPNMGVNVYGYKGPRFQTIEMEYLDANPDETRDNAKANYWGLVLAKGQELQCEISQNPVVYAPLMDNETRNLNIQTDLHFSHGHRDGFNATLSNV
;
A
#
# COMPACT_ATOMS: atom_id res chain seq x y z
N MET A 1 -22.23 34.58 -24.44
CA MET A 1 -23.42 34.18 -23.66
C MET A 1 -22.93 34.02 -22.23
N PHE A 2 -23.22 34.94 -21.34
CA PHE A 2 -22.80 34.88 -19.95
C PHE A 2 -23.74 33.91 -19.24
N LEU A 3 -23.19 32.77 -18.75
CA LEU A 3 -23.92 31.85 -17.89
C LEU A 3 -24.27 32.57 -16.58
N THR A 4 -25.53 32.50 -16.17
CA THR A 4 -25.91 32.97 -14.84
C THR A 4 -25.22 32.14 -13.76
N GLN A 5 -24.98 32.71 -12.57
CA GLN A 5 -24.31 31.98 -11.46
C GLN A 5 -24.98 30.65 -11.12
N SER A 6 -26.30 30.56 -11.28
CA SER A 6 -27.05 29.32 -11.04
C SER A 6 -26.80 28.26 -12.13
N GLU A 7 -26.67 28.65 -13.38
CA GLU A 7 -26.39 27.76 -14.50
C GLU A 7 -24.96 27.24 -14.44
N LEU A 8 -23.99 28.12 -14.06
CA LEU A 8 -22.60 27.73 -13.84
C LEU A 8 -22.49 26.69 -12.70
N GLY A 9 -23.18 26.95 -11.57
CA GLY A 9 -23.22 26.04 -10.44
C GLY A 9 -23.79 24.67 -10.80
N GLN A 10 -24.90 24.64 -11.53
CA GLN A 10 -25.51 23.37 -11.96
C GLN A 10 -24.64 22.60 -12.95
N ALA A 11 -24.02 23.28 -13.91
CA ALA A 11 -23.08 22.64 -14.85
C ALA A 11 -21.85 22.08 -14.14
N LEU A 12 -21.30 22.79 -13.15
CA LEU A 12 -20.17 22.34 -12.35
C LEU A 12 -20.54 21.11 -11.49
N VAL A 13 -21.67 21.13 -10.79
CA VAL A 13 -22.12 20.00 -9.96
C VAL A 13 -22.29 18.73 -10.80
N LYS A 14 -22.86 18.85 -12.01
CA LYS A 14 -23.06 17.70 -12.88
C LYS A 14 -21.75 17.06 -13.33
N ASN A 15 -20.73 17.85 -13.64
CA ASN A 15 -19.47 17.39 -14.20
C ASN A 15 -18.37 17.20 -13.14
N ALA A 16 -18.52 17.79 -11.94
CA ALA A 16 -17.53 17.74 -10.88
C ALA A 16 -17.18 16.30 -10.46
N LYS A 17 -18.19 15.45 -10.27
CA LYS A 17 -17.97 14.03 -9.91
C LYS A 17 -17.24 13.24 -10.99
N VAL A 18 -17.52 13.55 -12.27
CA VAL A 18 -16.85 12.89 -13.39
C VAL A 18 -15.37 13.29 -13.41
N ALA A 19 -15.09 14.60 -13.39
CA ALA A 19 -13.74 15.14 -13.39
C ALA A 19 -12.93 14.63 -12.16
N PHE A 20 -13.53 14.60 -10.98
CA PHE A 20 -12.92 14.06 -9.78
C PHE A 20 -12.56 12.58 -9.91
N ASN A 21 -13.49 11.77 -10.41
CA ASN A 21 -13.25 10.34 -10.62
C ASN A 21 -12.16 10.06 -11.68
N GLU A 22 -12.07 10.90 -12.70
CA GLU A 22 -10.97 10.84 -13.67
C GLU A 22 -9.63 11.15 -13.00
N GLY A 23 -9.58 12.20 -12.15
CA GLY A 23 -8.40 12.51 -11.36
C GLY A 23 -7.97 11.34 -10.47
N MET A 24 -8.91 10.69 -9.78
CA MET A 24 -8.64 9.51 -8.96
C MET A 24 -8.02 8.35 -9.75
N LYS A 25 -8.40 8.17 -11.01
CA LYS A 25 -7.83 7.13 -11.88
C LYS A 25 -6.42 7.45 -12.36
N MET A 26 -6.06 8.73 -12.43
CA MET A 26 -4.73 9.18 -12.85
C MET A 26 -3.68 9.05 -11.74
N GLY A 27 -4.10 8.87 -10.51
CA GLY A 27 -3.18 8.72 -9.38
C GLY A 27 -2.41 7.40 -9.44
N PRO A 28 -1.26 7.31 -8.74
CA PRO A 28 -0.45 6.10 -8.63
C PRO A 28 -1.25 4.95 -8.01
N THR A 29 -0.85 3.71 -8.27
CA THR A 29 -1.62 2.52 -7.87
C THR A 29 -0.78 1.40 -7.25
N GLY A 30 0.54 1.57 -7.06
CA GLY A 30 1.44 0.53 -6.61
C GLY A 30 1.08 -0.04 -5.23
N GLY A 31 0.81 0.81 -4.26
CA GLY A 31 0.40 0.39 -2.91
C GLY A 31 -0.93 -0.35 -2.91
N ARG A 32 -1.92 0.14 -3.66
CA ARG A 32 -3.24 -0.51 -3.78
C ARG A 32 -3.21 -1.89 -4.42
N GLN A 33 -2.17 -2.23 -5.18
CA GLN A 33 -1.99 -3.58 -5.73
C GLN A 33 -1.52 -4.57 -4.67
N ILE A 34 -0.80 -4.11 -3.66
CA ILE A 34 -0.20 -4.95 -2.60
C ILE A 34 -1.16 -5.10 -1.41
N TYR A 35 -1.74 -4.00 -0.93
CA TYR A 35 -2.60 -4.00 0.24
C TYR A 35 -3.96 -4.66 -0.03
N ASN A 36 -4.46 -5.35 0.98
CA ASN A 36 -5.85 -5.82 1.03
C ASN A 36 -6.72 -4.66 1.51
N ILE A 37 -7.46 -4.06 0.59
CA ILE A 37 -8.31 -2.90 0.85
C ILE A 37 -9.71 -3.37 1.21
N LYS A 38 -10.20 -2.92 2.36
CA LYS A 38 -11.56 -3.20 2.85
C LYS A 38 -12.32 -1.90 3.06
N MET A 39 -13.60 -1.90 2.68
CA MET A 39 -14.53 -0.84 3.06
C MET A 39 -15.11 -1.15 4.43
N VAL A 40 -15.09 -0.18 5.31
CA VAL A 40 -15.62 -0.27 6.68
C VAL A 40 -16.56 0.91 6.94
N THR A 41 -17.43 0.78 7.93
CA THR A 41 -18.34 1.86 8.34
C THR A 41 -17.88 2.54 9.61
N ASP A 42 -17.06 1.86 10.39
CA ASP A 42 -16.66 2.30 11.72
C ASP A 42 -15.34 3.07 11.68
N MET A 43 -15.22 4.07 12.51
CA MET A 43 -13.99 4.89 12.64
C MET A 43 -12.86 4.15 13.36
N ILE A 44 -13.20 3.12 14.13
CA ILE A 44 -12.25 2.24 14.81
C ILE A 44 -12.68 0.81 14.54
N THR A 45 -11.77 0.01 13.98
CA THR A 45 -12.01 -1.40 13.71
C THR A 45 -10.90 -2.25 14.34
N GLU A 46 -11.26 -3.43 14.78
CA GLU A 46 -10.36 -4.39 15.41
C GLU A 46 -10.32 -5.68 14.59
N ASN A 47 -9.14 -6.04 14.13
CA ASN A 47 -8.93 -7.26 13.35
C ASN A 47 -8.08 -8.26 14.14
N ASP A 48 -8.71 -9.32 14.62
CA ASP A 48 -8.03 -10.41 15.30
C ASP A 48 -7.48 -11.43 14.29
N THR A 49 -6.27 -11.91 14.54
CA THR A 49 -5.71 -13.04 13.79
C THR A 49 -6.04 -14.35 14.51
N HIS A 50 -6.46 -15.33 13.75
CA HIS A 50 -6.66 -16.69 14.26
C HIS A 50 -5.84 -17.67 13.41
N SER A 51 -4.97 -18.45 14.05
CA SER A 51 -4.30 -19.57 13.42
C SER A 51 -5.05 -20.84 13.75
N TYR A 52 -5.72 -21.39 12.73
CA TYR A 52 -6.34 -22.70 12.83
C TYR A 52 -5.51 -23.65 11.97
N ASP A 53 -4.60 -24.35 12.61
CA ASP A 53 -3.74 -25.31 11.94
C ASP A 53 -3.62 -26.56 12.79
N SER A 54 -4.19 -27.66 12.28
CA SER A 54 -4.22 -28.94 12.92
C SER A 54 -3.82 -30.02 11.94
N ILE A 55 -2.97 -30.93 12.40
CA ILE A 55 -2.66 -32.15 11.65
C ILE A 55 -3.48 -33.27 12.26
N ALA A 56 -4.23 -33.99 11.42
CA ALA A 56 -4.95 -35.18 11.84
C ALA A 56 -3.96 -36.18 12.47
N ARG A 57 -4.33 -36.68 13.62
CA ARG A 57 -3.53 -37.73 14.33
C ARG A 57 -4.19 -39.09 14.17
N SER A 58 -3.37 -40.10 14.05
CA SER A 58 -3.85 -41.48 14.08
C SER A 58 -4.43 -41.77 15.46
N THR A 59 -5.68 -42.18 15.52
CA THR A 59 -6.31 -42.76 16.72
C THR A 59 -6.58 -44.22 16.44
N GLY A 60 -6.23 -45.08 17.40
CA GLY A 60 -6.57 -46.51 17.34
C GLY A 60 -8.08 -46.74 17.43
N GLU A 61 -8.52 -47.95 17.16
CA GLU A 61 -9.91 -48.37 17.26
C GLU A 61 -10.44 -48.11 18.69
N GLY A 62 -11.52 -47.35 18.83
CA GLY A 62 -12.06 -46.92 20.12
C GLY A 62 -11.36 -45.75 20.80
N GLY A 63 -10.37 -45.11 20.15
CA GLY A 63 -9.67 -43.95 20.69
C GLY A 63 -10.46 -42.64 20.60
N THR A 64 -10.17 -41.71 21.49
CA THR A 64 -10.80 -40.37 21.54
C THR A 64 -10.32 -39.48 20.40
N TYR A 65 -11.20 -38.71 19.78
CA TYR A 65 -10.84 -37.73 18.75
C TYR A 65 -9.89 -36.68 19.32
N HIS A 66 -8.88 -36.33 18.55
CA HIS A 66 -7.99 -35.22 18.85
C HIS A 66 -8.71 -33.89 18.61
N THR A 67 -8.83 -33.07 19.64
CA THR A 67 -9.42 -31.75 19.56
C THR A 67 -8.33 -30.71 19.33
N SER A 68 -8.46 -29.91 18.28
CA SER A 68 -7.61 -28.76 18.01
C SER A 68 -8.31 -27.48 18.39
N VAL A 69 -7.61 -26.61 19.09
CA VAL A 69 -8.13 -25.31 19.49
C VAL A 69 -7.46 -24.23 18.63
N PRO A 70 -8.22 -23.29 18.03
CA PRO A 70 -7.63 -22.17 17.31
C PRO A 70 -6.78 -21.32 18.26
N VAL A 71 -5.58 -20.97 17.81
CA VAL A 71 -4.70 -20.06 18.56
C VAL A 71 -5.00 -18.64 18.12
N LYS A 72 -5.38 -17.77 19.06
CA LYS A 72 -5.57 -16.34 18.79
C LYS A 72 -4.22 -15.68 18.63
N GLY A 73 -4.00 -15.02 17.50
CA GLY A 73 -2.83 -14.23 17.22
C GLY A 73 -2.88 -12.84 17.87
N PHE A 74 -2.24 -11.88 17.22
CA PHE A 74 -2.24 -10.48 17.65
C PHE A 74 -3.46 -9.76 17.09
N ARG A 75 -3.83 -8.65 17.73
CA ARG A 75 -4.94 -7.80 17.33
C ARG A 75 -4.41 -6.53 16.68
N LEU A 76 -4.86 -6.26 15.47
CA LEU A 76 -4.61 -5.01 14.78
C LEU A 76 -5.79 -4.07 14.98
N ILE A 77 -5.52 -2.85 15.45
CA ILE A 77 -6.52 -1.80 15.65
C ILE A 77 -6.30 -0.74 14.59
N HIS A 78 -7.28 -0.54 13.73
CA HIS A 78 -7.31 0.53 12.76
C HIS A 78 -8.07 1.73 13.32
N ARG A 79 -7.43 2.90 13.28
CA ARG A 79 -8.06 4.20 13.58
C ARG A 79 -8.05 5.02 12.31
N GLN A 80 -9.22 5.37 11.81
CA GLN A 80 -9.37 6.09 10.56
C GLN A 80 -8.85 7.52 10.70
N GLY A 81 -7.91 7.91 9.83
CA GLY A 81 -7.48 9.29 9.67
C GLY A 81 -8.37 10.01 8.65
N LYS A 82 -8.69 11.27 8.91
CA LYS A 82 -9.40 12.14 7.97
C LYS A 82 -8.39 12.99 7.21
N PHE A 83 -8.45 12.95 5.88
CA PHE A 83 -7.63 13.74 4.98
C PHE A 83 -8.53 14.61 4.12
N THR A 84 -8.23 15.90 4.05
CA THR A 84 -9.06 16.88 3.35
C THR A 84 -8.20 17.70 2.39
N ASP A 85 -8.81 18.12 1.29
CA ASP A 85 -8.21 19.07 0.36
C ASP A 85 -9.31 19.97 -0.20
N SER A 86 -8.93 21.16 -0.68
CA SER A 86 -9.88 22.11 -1.23
C SER A 86 -9.31 22.91 -2.39
N PHE A 87 -10.17 23.22 -3.35
CA PHE A 87 -9.86 24.08 -4.47
C PHE A 87 -10.80 25.29 -4.44
N VAL A 88 -10.22 26.49 -4.50
CA VAL A 88 -10.97 27.74 -4.47
C VAL A 88 -10.79 28.46 -5.79
N THR A 89 -11.91 28.80 -6.44
CA THR A 89 -11.95 29.71 -7.60
C THR A 89 -12.52 31.05 -7.17
N THR A 90 -11.76 32.11 -7.34
CA THR A 90 -12.21 33.44 -6.94
C THR A 90 -13.25 34.00 -7.93
N LYS A 91 -14.07 34.93 -7.45
CA LYS A 91 -15.05 35.64 -8.30
C LYS A 91 -14.38 36.32 -9.48
N GLU A 92 -13.22 36.96 -9.26
CA GLU A 92 -12.46 37.64 -10.28
C GLU A 92 -11.97 36.69 -11.38
N MET A 93 -11.50 35.50 -11.00
CA MET A 93 -11.11 34.46 -11.95
C MET A 93 -12.28 34.04 -12.84
N MET A 94 -13.47 33.90 -12.25
CA MET A 94 -14.67 33.54 -13.00
C MET A 94 -15.19 34.66 -13.90
N MET A 95 -15.06 35.91 -13.48
CA MET A 95 -15.62 37.09 -14.23
C MET A 95 -14.72 37.55 -15.37
N PHE A 96 -13.39 37.47 -15.22
CA PHE A 96 -12.43 38.01 -16.19
C PHE A 96 -11.92 36.99 -17.21
N ASP A 97 -12.66 35.91 -17.39
CA ASP A 97 -12.45 34.89 -18.43
C ASP A 97 -11.04 34.25 -18.45
N LYS A 98 -10.27 34.43 -17.36
CA LYS A 98 -8.99 33.77 -17.21
C LYS A 98 -9.12 32.29 -16.75
N TYR A 99 -10.28 31.97 -16.21
CA TYR A 99 -10.62 30.61 -15.78
C TYR A 99 -11.96 30.19 -16.34
N SER A 100 -11.94 29.39 -17.37
CA SER A 100 -13.14 28.77 -17.94
C SER A 100 -13.71 27.68 -17.03
N VAL A 101 -14.93 27.23 -17.30
CA VAL A 101 -15.51 26.04 -16.67
C VAL A 101 -14.55 24.82 -16.80
N ALA A 102 -13.83 24.73 -17.94
CA ALA A 102 -12.86 23.68 -18.18
C ALA A 102 -11.68 23.73 -17.19
N ASP A 103 -11.19 24.91 -16.84
CA ASP A 103 -10.07 25.04 -15.90
C ASP A 103 -10.50 24.74 -14.45
N THR A 104 -11.73 25.11 -14.09
CA THR A 104 -12.34 24.72 -12.81
C THR A 104 -12.49 23.20 -12.73
N LEU A 105 -12.89 22.52 -13.81
CA LEU A 105 -12.96 21.07 -13.87
C LEU A 105 -11.60 20.42 -13.77
N LYS A 106 -10.54 21.01 -14.36
CA LYS A 106 -9.16 20.55 -14.16
C LYS A 106 -8.72 20.68 -12.69
N GLY A 107 -9.10 21.78 -12.01
CA GLY A 107 -8.85 21.92 -10.57
C GLY A 107 -9.53 20.83 -9.76
N ILE A 108 -10.78 20.47 -10.08
CA ILE A 108 -11.50 19.36 -9.47
C ILE A 108 -10.84 18.00 -9.78
N GLN A 109 -10.36 17.82 -10.99
CA GLN A 109 -9.56 16.64 -11.37
C GLN A 109 -8.27 16.57 -10.55
N GLY A 110 -7.62 17.72 -10.32
CA GLY A 110 -6.46 17.84 -9.41
C GLY A 110 -6.77 17.39 -7.99
N LEU A 111 -7.94 17.75 -7.42
CA LEU A 111 -8.38 17.26 -6.11
C LEU A 111 -8.54 15.73 -6.09
N GLY A 112 -9.07 15.13 -7.16
CA GLY A 112 -9.16 13.69 -7.29
C GLY A 112 -7.78 13.03 -7.29
N THR A 113 -6.83 13.60 -8.04
CA THR A 113 -5.44 13.12 -8.08
C THR A 113 -4.76 13.27 -6.72
N SER A 114 -4.98 14.39 -6.00
CA SER A 114 -4.45 14.63 -4.66
C SER A 114 -4.91 13.56 -3.65
N GLY A 115 -6.20 13.24 -3.64
CA GLY A 115 -6.73 12.18 -2.79
C GLY A 115 -6.12 10.80 -3.09
N ALA A 116 -5.96 10.47 -4.38
CA ALA A 116 -5.31 9.22 -4.79
C ALA A 116 -3.84 9.17 -4.39
N LYS A 117 -3.11 10.27 -4.57
CA LYS A 117 -1.71 10.39 -4.16
C LYS A 117 -1.54 10.24 -2.66
N ARG A 118 -2.39 10.89 -1.85
CA ARG A 118 -2.30 10.80 -0.38
C ARG A 118 -2.47 9.36 0.09
N LEU A 119 -3.45 8.64 -0.46
CA LEU A 119 -3.65 7.23 -0.15
C LEU A 119 -2.41 6.40 -0.50
N GLU A 120 -1.92 6.53 -1.73
CA GLU A 120 -0.75 5.77 -2.19
C GLU A 120 0.53 6.11 -1.43
N LEU A 121 0.77 7.40 -1.15
CA LEU A 121 1.90 7.85 -0.36
C LEU A 121 1.92 7.15 1.00
N ASN A 122 0.80 7.16 1.74
CA ASN A 122 0.73 6.54 3.05
C ASN A 122 0.91 5.02 2.99
N LEU A 123 0.32 4.34 1.99
CA LEU A 123 0.50 2.90 1.82
C LEU A 123 1.96 2.53 1.53
N GLN A 124 2.61 3.27 0.65
CA GLN A 124 3.99 2.99 0.26
C GLN A 124 5.00 3.41 1.33
N LEU A 125 4.76 4.54 2.04
CA LEU A 125 5.55 4.92 3.21
C LEU A 125 5.44 3.89 4.35
N GLY A 126 4.27 3.30 4.55
CA GLY A 126 4.08 2.21 5.50
C GLY A 126 5.02 1.03 5.23
N ILE A 127 5.35 0.76 3.96
CA ILE A 127 6.33 -0.25 3.57
C ILE A 127 7.76 0.31 3.67
N GLY A 128 8.05 1.45 3.04
CA GLY A 128 9.39 2.01 2.96
C GLY A 128 9.98 2.42 4.31
N MET A 129 9.13 2.86 5.24
CA MET A 129 9.50 3.19 6.62
C MET A 129 9.27 2.04 7.60
N GLY A 130 8.76 0.90 7.13
CA GLY A 130 8.33 -0.21 7.97
C GLY A 130 9.46 -0.93 8.73
N ALA A 131 10.73 -0.63 8.46
CA ALA A 131 11.87 -1.06 9.25
C ALA A 131 12.06 -0.23 10.54
N GLY A 132 11.47 0.96 10.62
CA GLY A 132 11.39 1.80 11.83
C GLY A 132 10.13 1.52 12.64
N ALA A 133 9.99 2.17 13.79
CA ALA A 133 8.79 2.04 14.65
C ALA A 133 7.70 3.05 14.30
N SER A 134 8.07 4.20 13.75
CA SER A 134 7.16 5.27 13.35
C SER A 134 7.86 6.26 12.41
N TYR A 135 7.06 7.07 11.73
CA TYR A 135 7.53 8.25 11.02
C TYR A 135 6.57 9.43 11.27
N GLN A 136 7.02 10.64 11.01
CA GLN A 136 6.14 11.82 11.00
C GLN A 136 5.64 12.02 9.57
N ASP A 137 4.33 12.19 9.41
CA ASP A 137 3.76 12.53 8.10
C ASP A 137 4.00 14.01 7.74
N MET A 138 3.60 14.44 6.55
CA MET A 138 3.76 15.83 6.09
C MET A 138 2.99 16.84 6.95
N ASP A 139 2.02 16.39 7.73
CA ASP A 139 1.22 17.23 8.64
C ASP A 139 1.81 17.23 10.06
N GLY A 140 2.96 16.56 10.29
CA GLY A 140 3.63 16.46 11.58
C GLY A 140 3.02 15.42 12.54
N ASN A 141 2.05 14.60 12.07
CA ASN A 141 1.48 13.54 12.90
C ASN A 141 2.40 12.33 12.93
N THR A 142 2.50 11.69 14.09
CA THR A 142 3.24 10.44 14.22
C THR A 142 2.41 9.27 13.72
N VAL A 143 2.88 8.64 12.63
CA VAL A 143 2.29 7.44 12.05
C VAL A 143 3.09 6.23 12.52
N SER A 144 2.42 5.29 13.19
CA SER A 144 3.06 4.04 13.62
C SER A 144 3.21 3.07 12.46
N THR A 145 4.38 2.48 12.34
CA THR A 145 4.69 1.38 11.40
C THR A 145 4.77 0.04 12.12
N LEU A 146 4.43 0.02 13.41
CA LEU A 146 4.40 -1.23 14.17
C LEU A 146 3.30 -2.16 13.68
N GLY A 147 3.62 -3.44 13.57
CA GLY A 147 2.66 -4.48 13.34
C GLY A 147 1.75 -4.72 14.55
N ALA A 148 0.75 -5.58 14.38
CA ALA A 148 -0.13 -5.98 15.47
C ALA A 148 0.62 -6.67 16.63
N ASP A 149 1.80 -7.21 16.35
CA ASP A 149 2.73 -7.81 17.33
C ASP A 149 3.53 -6.76 18.15
N GLY A 150 3.34 -5.48 17.89
CA GLY A 150 4.09 -4.38 18.53
C GLY A 150 5.53 -4.27 18.07
N GLN A 151 5.94 -5.01 17.04
CA GLN A 151 7.26 -4.95 16.44
C GLN A 151 7.22 -4.19 15.11
N ASN A 152 8.36 -3.74 14.61
CA ASN A 152 8.44 -3.08 13.31
C ASN A 152 7.81 -3.96 12.22
N ALA A 153 7.12 -3.36 11.26
CA ALA A 153 6.48 -4.07 10.16
C ALA A 153 7.45 -5.01 9.44
N PHE A 154 8.68 -4.51 9.20
CA PHE A 154 9.79 -5.32 8.71
C PHE A 154 10.91 -5.34 9.75
N SER A 155 11.33 -6.55 10.15
CA SER A 155 12.37 -6.75 11.15
C SER A 155 13.18 -8.00 10.86
N ALA A 156 14.48 -7.94 11.15
CA ALA A 156 15.35 -9.10 11.09
C ALA A 156 15.02 -10.15 12.17
N THR A 157 14.34 -9.72 13.24
CA THR A 157 13.96 -10.59 14.35
C THR A 157 12.52 -10.29 14.78
N LYS A 158 11.56 -10.98 14.19
CA LYS A 158 10.16 -10.98 14.64
C LYS A 158 9.88 -12.24 15.46
N THR A 159 8.93 -12.17 16.36
CA THR A 159 8.58 -13.28 17.23
C THR A 159 7.09 -13.57 17.14
N THR A 160 6.73 -14.81 16.88
CA THR A 160 5.34 -15.26 16.93
C THR A 160 4.85 -15.36 18.38
N LYS A 161 3.53 -15.49 18.57
CA LYS A 161 2.95 -15.69 19.91
C LYS A 161 3.40 -16.99 20.58
N ALA A 162 3.86 -17.97 19.80
CA ALA A 162 4.49 -19.21 20.29
C ALA A 162 5.98 -19.02 20.69
N GLY A 163 6.53 -17.80 20.61
CA GLY A 163 7.92 -17.53 20.95
C GLY A 163 8.93 -17.93 19.88
N ILE A 164 8.49 -18.28 18.67
CA ILE A 164 9.38 -18.69 17.58
C ILE A 164 9.80 -17.46 16.78
N ALA A 165 11.11 -17.26 16.65
CA ALA A 165 11.68 -16.17 15.88
C ALA A 165 11.62 -16.44 14.36
N TYR A 166 11.33 -15.40 13.58
CA TYR A 166 11.41 -15.39 12.13
C TYR A 166 11.88 -14.00 11.66
N SER A 167 12.20 -13.85 10.38
CA SER A 167 12.61 -12.58 9.78
C SER A 167 11.79 -12.30 8.53
N ASN A 168 11.49 -11.02 8.28
CA ASN A 168 10.93 -10.52 7.03
C ASN A 168 11.70 -9.31 6.47
N LEU A 169 12.88 -9.02 7.04
CA LEU A 169 13.78 -7.97 6.59
C LEU A 169 15.15 -8.56 6.30
N GLN A 170 15.76 -8.18 5.19
CA GLN A 170 17.13 -8.55 4.84
C GLN A 170 17.76 -7.46 3.97
N ALA A 171 19.00 -7.06 4.29
CA ALA A 171 19.75 -6.10 3.49
C ALA A 171 20.56 -6.87 2.42
N ILE A 172 19.99 -7.03 1.23
CA ILE A 172 20.66 -7.72 0.11
C ILE A 172 20.22 -7.11 -1.22
N ALA A 173 21.17 -6.82 -2.10
CA ALA A 173 20.88 -6.27 -3.43
C ALA A 173 20.05 -7.25 -4.28
N PHE A 174 19.26 -6.72 -5.21
CA PHE A 174 18.47 -7.53 -6.13
C PHE A 174 19.40 -8.39 -7.02
N GLY A 175 19.01 -9.63 -7.20
CA GLY A 175 19.72 -10.63 -8.02
C GLY A 175 19.29 -12.04 -7.63
N LEU A 176 19.92 -13.07 -8.24
CA LEU A 176 19.59 -14.46 -7.95
C LEU A 176 19.71 -14.79 -6.45
N ALA A 177 20.85 -14.44 -5.86
CA ALA A 177 21.10 -14.67 -4.43
C ALA A 177 20.09 -13.92 -3.53
N GLY A 178 19.74 -12.66 -3.90
CA GLY A 178 18.74 -11.88 -3.18
C GLY A 178 17.34 -12.51 -3.25
N LEU A 179 16.90 -12.96 -4.42
CA LEU A 179 15.62 -13.64 -4.60
C LEU A 179 15.56 -14.96 -3.81
N GLU A 180 16.60 -15.76 -3.86
CA GLU A 180 16.67 -17.01 -3.11
C GLU A 180 16.67 -16.76 -1.60
N ALA A 181 17.38 -15.73 -1.14
CA ALA A 181 17.40 -15.33 0.25
C ALA A 181 16.01 -14.93 0.74
N HIS A 182 15.30 -14.06 0.00
CA HIS A 182 13.93 -13.64 0.34
C HIS A 182 12.92 -14.80 0.27
N GLN A 183 13.03 -15.70 -0.71
CA GLN A 183 12.20 -16.90 -0.75
C GLN A 183 12.45 -17.82 0.46
N ASN A 184 13.69 -17.91 0.93
CA ASN A 184 14.02 -18.68 2.13
C ASN A 184 13.42 -18.04 3.39
N LEU A 185 13.27 -16.71 3.46
CA LEU A 185 12.52 -16.07 4.55
C LEU A 185 11.08 -16.59 4.58
N PHE A 186 10.37 -16.58 3.44
CA PHE A 186 9.01 -17.11 3.35
C PHE A 186 8.91 -18.60 3.75
N ARG A 187 9.89 -19.42 3.38
CA ARG A 187 9.92 -20.85 3.74
C ARG A 187 10.10 -21.09 5.23
N ARG A 188 10.71 -20.13 5.95
CA ARG A 188 10.94 -20.22 7.39
C ARG A 188 9.85 -19.60 8.24
N MET A 189 8.85 -18.95 7.62
CA MET A 189 7.75 -18.34 8.34
C MET A 189 6.92 -19.40 9.04
N VAL A 190 6.57 -19.11 10.29
CA VAL A 190 5.74 -19.96 11.15
C VAL A 190 4.57 -19.15 11.69
N ASN A 191 3.42 -19.81 11.84
CA ASN A 191 2.22 -19.18 12.39
C ASN A 191 2.31 -19.05 13.93
N HIS A 192 1.27 -18.48 14.52
CA HIS A 192 1.18 -18.30 15.98
C HIS A 192 1.09 -19.62 16.76
N SER A 193 0.83 -20.75 16.08
CA SER A 193 0.88 -22.11 16.67
C SER A 193 2.27 -22.74 16.56
N GLY A 194 3.26 -22.04 15.99
CA GLY A 194 4.61 -22.53 15.77
C GLY A 194 4.77 -23.50 14.58
N ARG A 195 3.78 -23.57 13.70
CA ARG A 195 3.81 -24.41 12.50
C ARG A 195 4.19 -23.63 11.26
N GLN A 196 4.84 -24.27 10.31
CA GLN A 196 5.21 -23.65 9.04
C GLN A 196 3.96 -23.19 8.27
N VAL A 197 4.03 -21.97 7.75
CA VAL A 197 3.01 -21.39 6.88
C VAL A 197 3.49 -21.50 5.44
N LYS A 198 2.64 -22.02 4.55
CA LYS A 198 2.93 -22.04 3.13
C LYS A 198 2.52 -20.72 2.49
N VAL A 199 3.41 -19.73 2.49
CA VAL A 199 3.23 -18.48 1.76
C VAL A 199 4.10 -18.53 0.50
N ILE A 200 3.51 -18.30 -0.65
CA ILE A 200 4.21 -18.25 -1.93
C ILE A 200 4.11 -16.81 -2.44
N PRO A 201 5.19 -16.06 -2.48
CA PRO A 201 5.17 -14.70 -3.03
C PRO A 201 4.85 -14.74 -4.53
N THR A 202 4.07 -13.78 -4.98
CA THR A 202 3.61 -13.67 -6.37
C THR A 202 4.17 -12.45 -7.08
N HIS A 203 4.56 -11.43 -6.33
CA HIS A 203 5.02 -10.16 -6.89
C HIS A 203 6.35 -9.74 -6.28
N ILE A 204 7.14 -9.03 -7.12
CA ILE A 204 8.30 -8.25 -6.72
C ILE A 204 7.86 -6.78 -6.72
N TYR A 205 7.94 -6.11 -5.59
CA TYR A 205 7.77 -4.66 -5.54
C TYR A 205 9.13 -3.98 -5.41
N HIS A 206 9.28 -2.83 -5.99
CA HIS A 206 10.56 -2.12 -6.03
C HIS A 206 10.37 -0.62 -6.26
N THR A 207 11.42 0.16 -5.97
CA THR A 207 11.49 1.58 -6.30
C THR A 207 11.59 1.79 -7.81
N ARG A 208 11.31 3.01 -8.26
CA ARG A 208 11.40 3.41 -9.68
C ARG A 208 12.82 3.79 -10.12
N THR A 209 13.84 3.40 -9.40
CA THR A 209 15.25 3.66 -9.78
C THR A 209 15.59 2.94 -11.08
N PRO A 210 15.98 3.65 -12.15
CA PRO A 210 16.13 3.03 -13.48
C PRO A 210 17.11 1.86 -13.51
N SER A 211 18.21 1.92 -12.74
CA SER A 211 19.17 0.82 -12.64
C SER A 211 18.57 -0.45 -12.05
N LEU A 212 17.75 -0.31 -11.01
CA LEU A 212 17.06 -1.43 -10.37
C LEU A 212 15.97 -2.01 -11.27
N VAL A 213 15.15 -1.14 -11.89
CA VAL A 213 14.10 -1.55 -12.84
C VAL A 213 14.71 -2.36 -13.99
N ASN A 214 15.74 -1.82 -14.65
CA ASN A 214 16.40 -2.51 -15.75
C ASN A 214 16.98 -3.87 -15.31
N THR A 215 17.60 -3.92 -14.14
CA THR A 215 18.16 -5.18 -13.61
C THR A 215 17.05 -6.22 -13.34
N ILE A 216 15.90 -5.80 -12.80
CA ILE A 216 14.77 -6.68 -12.55
C ILE A 216 14.16 -7.19 -13.86
N GLU A 217 13.94 -6.30 -14.82
CA GLU A 217 13.39 -6.67 -16.12
C GLU A 217 14.33 -7.58 -16.90
N GLU A 218 15.62 -7.26 -16.95
CA GLU A 218 16.62 -8.10 -17.59
C GLU A 218 16.64 -9.50 -16.94
N PHE A 219 16.62 -9.56 -15.60
CA PHE A 219 16.63 -10.82 -14.88
C PHE A 219 15.38 -11.67 -15.15
N LEU A 220 14.20 -11.07 -15.14
CA LEU A 220 12.94 -11.80 -15.33
C LEU A 220 12.72 -12.22 -16.79
N ASN A 221 13.21 -11.46 -17.75
CA ASN A 221 13.03 -11.74 -19.19
C ASN A 221 14.20 -12.54 -19.80
N SER A 222 15.30 -12.68 -19.09
CA SER A 222 16.46 -13.44 -19.57
C SER A 222 16.16 -14.95 -19.56
N ARG A 223 16.50 -15.61 -20.67
CA ARG A 223 16.48 -17.07 -20.77
C ARG A 223 17.73 -17.73 -20.22
N GLY A 224 18.86 -17.03 -20.26
CA GLY A 224 20.14 -17.44 -19.71
C GLY A 224 20.33 -16.98 -18.28
N ASN A 225 21.21 -17.60 -17.52
CA ASN A 225 21.53 -17.18 -16.17
C ASN A 225 22.34 -15.88 -16.20
N VAL A 226 21.75 -14.80 -15.72
CA VAL A 226 22.40 -13.48 -15.69
C VAL A 226 23.54 -13.50 -14.68
N GLY A 227 24.74 -13.14 -15.10
CA GLY A 227 25.92 -13.07 -14.24
C GLY A 227 26.70 -14.37 -14.08
N SER A 228 26.36 -15.45 -14.79
CA SER A 228 27.14 -16.69 -14.82
C SER A 228 27.86 -16.86 -16.15
N PRO A 229 29.20 -17.15 -16.17
CA PRO A 229 29.92 -17.48 -17.40
C PRO A 229 29.48 -18.81 -18.03
N ASN A 230 28.80 -19.67 -17.29
CA ASN A 230 28.17 -20.87 -17.80
C ASN A 230 26.74 -20.56 -18.21
N MET A 231 26.34 -20.91 -19.42
CA MET A 231 24.98 -20.74 -19.96
C MET A 231 23.95 -21.62 -19.24
N GLY A 232 23.83 -21.44 -17.93
CA GLY A 232 22.77 -22.05 -17.14
C GLY A 232 21.42 -21.44 -17.50
N VAL A 233 20.35 -22.25 -17.45
CA VAL A 233 18.99 -21.79 -17.68
C VAL A 233 18.53 -20.91 -16.51
N ASN A 234 18.04 -19.72 -16.79
CA ASN A 234 17.39 -18.90 -15.80
C ASN A 234 16.02 -19.50 -15.43
N VAL A 235 15.93 -20.14 -14.27
CA VAL A 235 14.72 -20.81 -13.79
C VAL A 235 13.54 -19.84 -13.61
N TYR A 236 13.82 -18.56 -13.39
CA TYR A 236 12.79 -17.52 -13.17
C TYR A 236 12.24 -16.92 -14.47
N GLY A 237 13.02 -16.95 -15.57
CA GLY A 237 12.60 -16.39 -16.86
C GLY A 237 12.30 -17.41 -17.95
N TYR A 238 12.77 -18.66 -17.84
CA TYR A 238 12.74 -19.67 -18.91
C TYR A 238 11.32 -20.04 -19.39
N LYS A 239 10.35 -20.13 -18.46
CA LYS A 239 8.95 -20.45 -18.76
C LYS A 239 8.01 -19.25 -18.72
N GLY A 240 8.54 -18.04 -18.82
CA GLY A 240 7.85 -16.80 -18.56
C GLY A 240 8.07 -16.31 -17.11
N PRO A 241 7.81 -15.05 -16.83
CA PRO A 241 8.10 -14.47 -15.54
C PRO A 241 7.32 -15.17 -14.44
N ARG A 242 8.05 -15.71 -13.46
CA ARG A 242 7.47 -16.36 -12.28
C ARG A 242 6.84 -15.35 -11.32
N PHE A 243 7.33 -14.12 -11.34
CA PHE A 243 6.86 -13.01 -10.53
C PHE A 243 6.33 -11.90 -11.43
N GLN A 244 5.29 -11.23 -10.96
CA GLN A 244 4.85 -9.96 -11.52
C GLN A 244 5.60 -8.83 -10.81
N THR A 245 5.89 -7.74 -11.52
CA THR A 245 6.55 -6.57 -10.95
C THR A 245 5.55 -5.49 -10.61
N ILE A 246 5.78 -4.80 -9.50
CA ILE A 246 5.01 -3.63 -9.08
C ILE A 246 5.98 -2.50 -8.81
N GLU A 247 5.96 -1.49 -9.66
CA GLU A 247 6.69 -0.26 -9.41
C GLU A 247 5.98 0.58 -8.35
N MET A 248 6.73 1.06 -7.38
CA MET A 248 6.27 1.92 -6.32
C MET A 248 6.87 3.31 -6.44
N GLU A 249 6.02 4.32 -6.61
CA GLU A 249 6.47 5.71 -6.81
C GLU A 249 7.04 6.35 -5.55
N TYR A 250 6.54 5.94 -4.39
CA TYR A 250 6.85 6.56 -3.09
C TYR A 250 7.57 5.62 -2.12
N LEU A 251 8.08 4.47 -2.57
CA LEU A 251 8.81 3.54 -1.71
C LEU A 251 10.13 4.15 -1.22
N ASP A 252 10.75 4.98 -2.05
CA ASP A 252 11.97 5.74 -1.76
C ASP A 252 11.68 7.18 -1.31
N ALA A 253 10.41 7.52 -1.06
CA ALA A 253 10.06 8.87 -0.64
C ALA A 253 10.22 9.07 0.87
N ASN A 254 10.43 10.33 1.23
CA ASN A 254 10.19 10.85 2.56
C ASN A 254 8.72 11.29 2.70
N PRO A 255 8.23 11.54 3.92
CA PRO A 255 6.86 11.98 4.14
C PRO A 255 6.47 13.28 3.44
N ASP A 256 7.42 14.13 3.10
CA ASP A 256 7.27 15.39 2.35
C ASP A 256 7.34 15.20 0.82
N GLU A 257 7.22 13.97 0.33
CA GLU A 257 7.34 13.56 -1.07
C GLU A 257 8.75 13.75 -1.67
N THR A 258 9.74 14.22 -0.92
CA THR A 258 11.12 14.26 -1.39
C THR A 258 11.71 12.86 -1.48
N ARG A 259 12.61 12.65 -2.44
CA ARG A 259 13.27 11.34 -2.60
C ARG A 259 14.41 11.16 -1.64
N ASP A 260 14.49 9.98 -1.07
CA ASP A 260 15.60 9.53 -0.22
C ASP A 260 16.50 8.57 -1.01
N ASN A 261 17.67 9.06 -1.38
CA ASN A 261 18.63 8.26 -2.15
C ASN A 261 19.12 7.00 -1.38
N ALA A 262 19.04 7.01 -0.05
CA ALA A 262 19.37 5.82 0.74
C ALA A 262 18.40 4.67 0.53
N LYS A 263 17.18 4.97 0.06
CA LYS A 263 16.14 3.97 -0.23
C LYS A 263 16.01 3.65 -1.73
N ALA A 264 16.88 4.21 -2.57
CA ALA A 264 16.78 4.09 -4.03
C ALA A 264 16.75 2.63 -4.53
N ASN A 265 17.34 1.72 -3.79
CA ASN A 265 17.42 0.31 -4.17
C ASN A 265 16.49 -0.60 -3.34
N TYR A 266 15.51 -0.05 -2.65
CA TYR A 266 14.56 -0.86 -1.88
C TYR A 266 13.72 -1.72 -2.82
N TRP A 267 13.60 -2.99 -2.44
CA TRP A 267 12.77 -3.96 -3.13
C TRP A 267 12.30 -5.05 -2.16
N GLY A 268 11.36 -5.86 -2.58
CA GLY A 268 10.93 -6.99 -1.77
C GLY A 268 10.01 -7.93 -2.51
N LEU A 269 9.68 -9.03 -1.86
CA LEU A 269 8.70 -9.99 -2.32
C LEU A 269 7.41 -9.86 -1.53
N VAL A 270 6.28 -10.04 -2.20
CA VAL A 270 4.97 -9.97 -1.56
C VAL A 270 3.98 -10.98 -2.15
N LEU A 271 3.12 -11.51 -1.30
CA LEU A 271 1.85 -12.09 -1.72
C LEU A 271 0.82 -10.95 -1.78
N ALA A 272 0.59 -10.44 -2.99
CA ALA A 272 -0.31 -9.30 -3.18
C ALA A 272 -1.72 -9.61 -2.68
N LYS A 273 -2.36 -8.60 -2.07
CA LYS A 273 -3.69 -8.69 -1.45
C LYS A 273 -3.80 -9.77 -0.36
N GLY A 274 -2.67 -10.15 0.20
CA GLY A 274 -2.62 -11.00 1.39
C GLY A 274 -3.26 -10.30 2.61
N GLN A 275 -3.58 -11.07 3.64
CA GLN A 275 -4.28 -10.52 4.82
C GLN A 275 -3.37 -9.72 5.76
N GLU A 276 -2.08 -9.68 5.52
CA GLU A 276 -1.09 -9.09 6.43
C GLU A 276 -0.92 -7.58 6.24
N LEU A 277 -1.00 -7.11 4.99
CA LEU A 277 -0.98 -5.71 4.64
C LEU A 277 -2.42 -5.24 4.44
N GLN A 278 -2.98 -4.52 5.41
CA GLN A 278 -4.37 -4.11 5.41
C GLN A 278 -4.50 -2.61 5.25
N CYS A 279 -5.47 -2.21 4.43
CA CYS A 279 -5.94 -0.84 4.36
C CYS A 279 -7.46 -0.84 4.52
N GLU A 280 -7.95 -0.06 5.45
CA GLU A 280 -9.38 0.11 5.68
C GLU A 280 -9.79 1.53 5.32
N ILE A 281 -10.82 1.63 4.51
CA ILE A 281 -11.38 2.90 4.03
C ILE A 281 -12.79 3.00 4.57
N SER A 282 -13.05 3.98 5.44
CA SER A 282 -14.40 4.26 5.92
C SER A 282 -15.15 5.21 4.99
N GLN A 283 -14.43 6.08 4.31
CA GLN A 283 -14.99 6.98 3.30
C GLN A 283 -14.06 7.05 2.12
N ASN A 284 -14.55 6.62 0.95
CA ASN A 284 -13.85 6.88 -0.31
C ASN A 284 -13.72 8.39 -0.54
N PRO A 285 -12.71 8.84 -1.30
CA PRO A 285 -12.64 10.23 -1.69
C PRO A 285 -13.95 10.71 -2.30
N VAL A 286 -14.54 11.72 -1.70
CA VAL A 286 -15.80 12.33 -2.13
C VAL A 286 -15.58 13.79 -2.37
N VAL A 287 -16.04 14.27 -3.52
CA VAL A 287 -16.13 15.71 -3.79
C VAL A 287 -17.49 16.22 -3.37
N TYR A 288 -17.48 17.25 -2.54
CA TYR A 288 -18.71 17.94 -2.13
C TYR A 288 -19.18 18.91 -3.21
N ALA A 289 -20.47 19.21 -3.17
CA ALA A 289 -21.02 20.22 -4.05
C ALA A 289 -20.31 21.57 -3.83
N PRO A 290 -20.02 22.31 -4.90
CA PRO A 290 -19.39 23.60 -4.77
C PRO A 290 -20.18 24.53 -3.86
N LEU A 291 -19.52 25.06 -2.84
CA LEU A 291 -20.09 26.02 -1.91
C LEU A 291 -19.63 27.43 -2.31
N MET A 292 -20.58 28.34 -2.46
CA MET A 292 -20.28 29.75 -2.68
C MET A 292 -20.21 30.44 -1.33
N ASP A 293 -19.09 31.07 -1.05
CA ASP A 293 -18.96 31.97 0.11
C ASP A 293 -19.80 33.21 -0.09
N ASN A 294 -20.71 33.52 0.85
CA ASN A 294 -21.62 34.64 0.77
C ASN A 294 -20.94 36.00 0.86
N GLU A 295 -19.78 36.10 1.50
CA GLU A 295 -19.05 37.36 1.67
C GLU A 295 -18.12 37.63 0.48
N THR A 296 -17.27 36.66 0.13
CA THR A 296 -16.28 36.82 -0.93
C THR A 296 -16.79 36.41 -2.30
N ARG A 297 -17.89 35.64 -2.34
CA ARG A 297 -18.46 35.02 -3.55
C ARG A 297 -17.48 34.11 -4.28
N ASN A 298 -16.48 33.60 -3.57
CA ASN A 298 -15.59 32.59 -4.07
C ASN A 298 -16.27 31.22 -4.08
N LEU A 299 -15.95 30.43 -5.09
CA LEU A 299 -16.42 29.05 -5.19
C LEU A 299 -15.41 28.12 -4.52
N ASN A 300 -15.80 27.47 -3.44
CA ASN A 300 -14.98 26.52 -2.71
C ASN A 300 -15.48 25.09 -2.99
N ILE A 301 -14.58 24.24 -3.45
CA ILE A 301 -14.83 22.83 -3.74
C ILE A 301 -13.95 22.02 -2.81
N GLN A 302 -14.55 21.15 -2.02
CA GLN A 302 -13.88 20.39 -0.97
C GLN A 302 -13.96 18.91 -1.26
N THR A 303 -12.93 18.19 -0.83
CA THR A 303 -12.88 16.73 -0.82
C THR A 303 -12.40 16.23 0.53
N ASP A 304 -12.88 15.07 0.93
CA ASP A 304 -12.33 14.33 2.06
C ASP A 304 -12.24 12.84 1.76
N LEU A 305 -11.34 12.20 2.50
CA LEU A 305 -11.01 10.78 2.42
C LEU A 305 -10.72 10.29 3.84
N HIS A 306 -11.31 9.19 4.23
CA HIS A 306 -11.02 8.57 5.53
C HIS A 306 -10.47 7.18 5.32
N PHE A 307 -9.25 6.94 5.78
CA PHE A 307 -8.62 5.62 5.74
C PHE A 307 -7.61 5.41 6.85
N SER A 308 -7.27 4.17 7.05
CA SER A 308 -6.11 3.74 7.84
C SER A 308 -5.42 2.57 7.17
N HIS A 309 -4.15 2.38 7.44
CA HIS A 309 -3.39 1.21 7.00
C HIS A 309 -2.64 0.60 8.19
N GLY A 310 -2.29 -0.66 8.06
CA GLY A 310 -1.57 -1.36 9.12
C GLY A 310 -1.01 -2.69 8.67
N HIS A 311 -0.07 -3.17 9.47
CA HIS A 311 0.59 -4.45 9.26
C HIS A 311 0.16 -5.41 10.37
N ARG A 312 -0.29 -6.62 10.00
CA ARG A 312 -0.63 -7.64 10.99
C ARG A 312 0.66 -8.27 11.53
N ASP A 313 1.03 -9.37 10.96
CA ASP A 313 2.11 -10.21 11.48
C ASP A 313 3.33 -10.28 10.55
N GLY A 314 3.21 -9.71 9.33
CA GLY A 314 4.32 -9.59 8.38
C GLY A 314 4.68 -10.87 7.63
N PHE A 315 3.77 -11.86 7.54
CA PHE A 315 4.05 -13.12 6.84
C PHE A 315 3.96 -13.03 5.32
N ASN A 316 3.34 -11.99 4.78
CA ASN A 316 3.05 -11.90 3.34
C ASN A 316 4.00 -10.99 2.56
N ALA A 317 4.90 -10.31 3.22
CA ALA A 317 5.84 -9.39 2.59
C ALA A 317 7.21 -9.46 3.24
N THR A 318 8.25 -9.27 2.43
CA THR A 318 9.64 -9.10 2.87
C THR A 318 10.18 -7.82 2.27
N LEU A 319 11.10 -7.14 2.96
CA LEU A 319 11.75 -5.92 2.50
C LEU A 319 13.26 -6.12 2.44
N SER A 320 13.89 -5.62 1.39
CA SER A 320 15.33 -5.37 1.32
C SER A 320 15.58 -3.87 1.43
N ASN A 321 16.41 -3.48 2.39
CA ASN A 321 16.75 -2.09 2.71
C ASN A 321 18.24 -1.79 2.42
N VAL A 322 18.68 -2.13 1.20
CA VAL A 322 20.07 -1.90 0.72
C VAL A 322 20.18 -0.60 -0.04
#